data_58fbd9a5bea1c2a8506af5c330a55da8
#
_entry.id   58fbd9a5bea1c2a8506af5c330a55da8
#
_cell.length_a   1.000
_cell.length_b   1.000
_cell.length_c   1.000
_cell.angle_alpha   90.00
_cell.angle_beta   90.00
_cell.angle_gamma   90.00
#
_symmetry.space_group_name_H-M   'P 1'
#
loop_
_entity.id
_entity.type
_entity.pdbx_description
1 polymer ?
#
loop_
_entity_poly.entity_id
_entity_poly.type
_entity_poly.pdbx_seq_one_letter_code
_entity_poly.pdbx_strand_id
1 'polypeptide(L)'
;DEPFGPLDVFTRETLQKEILKMWGERKNTIIYITHDIAEAITLADRIVLLSRRPSIVKNEYKVNLPRPRVIEECKYNPVFLELEKQIWHDIKDELQEEV
;
A
#
# COMPACT_ATOMS: atom_id res chain seq x y z
N ASP A 1 8.90 8.43 -3.77
CA ASP A 1 9.94 7.41 -3.83
C ASP A 1 9.84 6.45 -2.68
N GLU A 2 10.51 5.33 -2.80
CA GLU A 2 10.50 4.30 -1.78
C GLU A 2 11.54 4.59 -0.71
N PRO A 3 11.12 4.99 0.48
CA PRO A 3 12.09 5.20 1.56
C PRO A 3 12.74 3.90 2.04
N PHE A 4 12.13 2.75 1.74
CA PHE A 4 12.63 1.46 2.22
C PHE A 4 13.28 0.63 1.13
N GLY A 5 13.45 1.15 -0.07
CA GLY A 5 13.87 0.40 -1.24
C GLY A 5 15.03 -0.57 -1.03
N PRO A 6 16.20 -0.12 -0.58
CA PRO A 6 17.36 -1.01 -0.45
C PRO A 6 17.44 -1.76 0.86
N LEU A 7 16.46 -1.61 1.77
CA LEU A 7 16.51 -2.23 3.08
C LEU A 7 15.98 -3.66 3.04
N ASP A 8 16.44 -4.48 3.97
CA ASP A 8 15.96 -5.85 4.07
C ASP A 8 14.53 -5.90 4.63
N VAL A 9 13.88 -7.07 4.53
CA VAL A 9 12.49 -7.24 4.92
C VAL A 9 12.26 -6.91 6.39
N PHE A 10 13.17 -7.34 7.24
CA PHE A 10 13.04 -7.12 8.68
C PHE A 10 13.06 -5.62 9.02
N THR A 11 14.01 -4.89 8.44
CA THR A 11 14.14 -3.46 8.68
C THR A 11 12.91 -2.72 8.15
N ARG A 12 12.40 -3.13 6.98
CA ARG A 12 11.22 -2.53 6.40
C ARG A 12 10.00 -2.70 7.32
N GLU A 13 9.81 -3.89 7.86
CA GLU A 13 8.69 -4.13 8.78
C GLU A 13 8.79 -3.28 10.04
N THR A 14 10.00 -3.13 10.56
CA THR A 14 10.22 -2.29 11.74
C THR A 14 9.82 -0.84 11.48
N LEU A 15 10.21 -0.31 10.31
CA LEU A 15 9.87 1.04 9.94
C LEU A 15 8.37 1.20 9.67
N GLN A 16 7.74 0.20 9.08
CA GLN A 16 6.30 0.22 8.86
C GLN A 16 5.55 0.28 10.19
N LYS A 17 6.00 -0.46 11.19
CA LYS A 17 5.40 -0.43 12.52
C LYS A 17 5.51 0.96 13.14
N GLU A 18 6.63 1.63 12.94
CA GLU A 18 6.81 2.99 13.43
C GLU A 18 5.86 3.97 12.78
N ILE A 19 5.64 3.84 11.45
CA ILE A 19 4.70 4.70 10.74
C ILE A 19 3.29 4.49 11.26
N LEU A 20 2.88 3.25 11.46
CA LEU A 20 1.55 2.94 11.99
C LEU A 20 1.37 3.51 13.38
N LYS A 21 2.39 3.43 14.21
CA LYS A 21 2.36 3.98 15.56
C LYS A 21 2.22 5.49 15.53
N MET A 22 3.00 6.16 14.70
CA MET A 22 2.95 7.61 14.57
C MET A 22 1.56 8.08 14.15
N TRP A 23 0.97 7.42 13.17
CA TRP A 23 -0.37 7.77 12.73
C TRP A 23 -1.38 7.56 13.85
N GLY A 24 -1.27 6.44 14.56
CA GLY A 24 -2.18 6.13 15.66
C GLY A 24 -2.15 7.17 16.78
N GLU A 25 -0.97 7.73 17.04
CA GLU A 25 -0.80 8.73 18.10
C GLU A 25 -1.27 10.12 17.68
N ARG A 26 -0.98 10.51 16.44
CA ARG A 26 -1.23 11.89 15.99
C ARG A 26 -2.39 12.01 15.02
N LYS A 27 -2.67 10.96 14.27
CA LYS A 27 -3.73 10.92 13.27
C LYS A 27 -3.61 12.01 12.22
N ASN A 28 -2.37 12.34 11.88
CA ASN A 28 -2.09 13.28 10.81
C ASN A 28 -2.32 12.63 9.45
N THR A 29 -2.51 13.47 8.44
CA THR A 29 -2.55 12.98 7.07
C THR A 29 -1.13 12.65 6.62
N ILE A 30 -0.93 11.43 6.16
CA ILE A 30 0.37 10.97 5.69
C ILE A 30 0.23 10.52 4.25
N ILE A 31 1.10 11.03 3.38
CA ILE A 31 1.17 10.60 1.98
C ILE A 31 2.42 9.74 1.83
N TYR A 32 2.22 8.52 1.35
CA TYR A 32 3.29 7.54 1.24
C TYR A 32 3.33 6.98 -0.18
N ILE A 33 4.48 7.02 -0.81
CA ILE A 33 4.65 6.58 -2.20
C ILE A 33 5.44 5.29 -2.23
N THR A 34 4.88 4.27 -2.88
CA THR A 34 5.52 2.96 -2.97
C THR A 34 5.01 2.23 -4.19
N HIS A 35 5.78 1.25 -4.67
CA HIS A 35 5.27 0.32 -5.66
C HIS A 35 5.07 -1.08 -5.09
N ASP A 36 5.15 -1.22 -3.78
CA ASP A 36 4.89 -2.48 -3.09
C ASP A 36 3.42 -2.51 -2.67
N ILE A 37 2.63 -3.37 -3.31
CA ILE A 37 1.18 -3.43 -3.10
C ILE A 37 0.85 -3.81 -1.67
N ALA A 38 1.53 -4.83 -1.14
CA ALA A 38 1.28 -5.30 0.23
C ALA A 38 1.56 -4.20 1.25
N GLU A 39 2.63 -3.45 1.05
CA GLU A 39 2.97 -2.33 1.92
C GLU A 39 1.88 -1.26 1.88
N ALA A 40 1.41 -0.91 0.69
CA ALA A 40 0.38 0.09 0.54
C ALA A 40 -0.90 -0.31 1.29
N ILE A 41 -1.33 -1.57 1.15
CA ILE A 41 -2.55 -2.04 1.80
C ILE A 41 -2.38 -2.05 3.32
N THR A 42 -1.20 -2.43 3.80
CA THR A 42 -0.93 -2.50 5.23
C THR A 42 -0.98 -1.12 5.89
N LEU A 43 -0.47 -0.10 5.22
CA LEU A 43 -0.32 1.21 5.82
C LEU A 43 -1.49 2.16 5.55
N ALA A 44 -2.12 2.09 4.41
CA ALA A 44 -3.01 3.15 3.94
C ALA A 44 -4.46 2.95 4.34
N ASP A 45 -5.18 4.08 4.38
CA ASP A 45 -6.65 4.07 4.44
C ASP A 45 -7.20 4.16 3.03
N ARG A 46 -6.45 4.77 2.13
CA ARG A 46 -6.84 4.94 0.74
C ARG A 46 -5.62 4.81 -0.15
N ILE A 47 -5.78 4.08 -1.23
CA ILE A 47 -4.72 3.85 -2.20
C ILE A 47 -5.11 4.48 -3.53
N VAL A 48 -4.18 5.23 -4.11
CA VAL A 48 -4.37 5.84 -5.42
C VAL A 48 -3.38 5.19 -6.38
N LEU A 49 -3.90 4.55 -7.42
CA LEU A 49 -3.07 3.94 -8.45
C LEU A 49 -2.88 4.92 -9.59
N LEU A 50 -1.63 5.22 -9.89
CA LEU A 50 -1.29 6.12 -10.99
C LEU A 50 -0.91 5.33 -12.23
N SER A 51 -1.27 5.88 -13.39
CA SER A 51 -0.83 5.30 -14.66
C SER A 51 0.67 5.58 -14.85
N ARG A 52 1.31 4.79 -15.68
CA ARG A 52 2.74 5.00 -15.92
C ARG A 52 3.02 6.25 -16.73
N ARG A 53 2.28 6.46 -17.81
CA ARG A 53 2.47 7.61 -18.70
C ARG A 53 1.21 7.93 -19.46
N PRO A 54 0.67 9.16 -19.37
CA PRO A 54 1.06 10.19 -18.38
C PRO A 54 0.63 9.76 -16.97
N SER A 55 1.24 10.38 -15.96
CA SER A 55 0.91 10.04 -14.57
C SER A 55 -0.42 10.65 -14.19
N ILE A 56 -1.47 9.89 -14.39
CA ILE A 56 -2.83 10.31 -14.00
C ILE A 56 -3.40 9.26 -13.06
N VAL A 57 -4.42 9.65 -12.32
CA VAL A 57 -5.10 8.71 -11.42
C VAL A 57 -5.85 7.70 -12.27
N LYS A 58 -5.42 6.44 -12.19
CA LYS A 58 -6.08 5.36 -12.91
C LYS A 58 -7.20 4.76 -12.09
N ASN A 59 -6.97 4.57 -10.81
CA ASN A 59 -7.94 3.95 -9.92
C ASN A 59 -7.71 4.36 -8.49
N GLU A 60 -8.73 4.19 -7.66
CA GLU A 60 -8.67 4.55 -6.26
C GLU A 60 -9.33 3.43 -5.46
N TYR A 61 -8.73 3.07 -4.33
CA TYR A 61 -9.20 1.97 -3.50
C TYR A 61 -9.31 2.42 -2.05
N LYS A 62 -10.41 2.05 -1.41
CA LYS A 62 -10.58 2.26 0.01
C LYS A 62 -10.14 1.00 0.74
N VAL A 63 -9.31 1.17 1.76
CA VAL A 63 -8.79 0.04 2.52
C VAL A 63 -9.59 -0.12 3.80
N ASN A 64 -10.48 -1.12 3.82
CA ASN A 64 -11.38 -1.37 4.95
C ASN A 64 -10.79 -2.39 5.93
N LEU A 65 -9.54 -2.18 6.32
CA LEU A 65 -8.91 -2.99 7.35
C LEU A 65 -9.02 -2.25 8.68
N PRO A 66 -9.35 -2.97 9.76
CA PRO A 66 -9.48 -2.34 11.07
C PRO A 66 -8.15 -1.82 11.59
N ARG A 67 -8.21 -0.81 12.44
CA ARG A 67 -7.04 -0.30 13.15
C ARG A 67 -7.24 -0.55 14.64
N PRO A 68 -6.17 -0.74 15.40
CA PRO A 68 -4.76 -0.75 14.96
C PRO A 68 -4.44 -1.99 14.12
N ARG A 69 -3.51 -1.84 13.19
CA ARG A 69 -3.14 -2.93 12.30
C ARG A 69 -1.87 -3.62 12.78
N VAL A 70 -1.89 -4.95 12.76
CA VAL A 70 -0.73 -5.76 13.07
C VAL A 70 -0.21 -6.31 11.75
N ILE A 71 1.00 -5.90 11.38
CA ILE A 71 1.56 -6.20 10.07
C ILE A 71 1.54 -7.70 9.76
N GLU A 72 1.92 -8.52 10.72
CA GLU A 72 2.00 -9.96 10.54
C GLU A 72 0.63 -10.62 10.31
N GLU A 73 -0.44 -9.94 10.73
CA GLU A 73 -1.81 -10.48 10.63
C GLU A 73 -2.61 -9.91 9.47
N CYS A 74 -2.26 -8.72 9.01
CA CYS A 74 -3.02 -8.05 7.93
C CYS A 74 -3.13 -8.91 6.68
N LYS A 75 -2.05 -9.57 6.31
CA LYS A 75 -2.00 -10.35 5.08
C LYS A 75 -2.92 -11.57 5.07
N TYR A 76 -3.44 -11.97 6.22
CA TYR A 76 -4.38 -13.08 6.31
C TYR A 76 -5.83 -12.63 6.26
N ASN A 77 -6.07 -11.33 6.29
CA ASN A 77 -7.43 -10.80 6.25
C ASN A 77 -7.99 -10.91 4.83
N PRO A 78 -9.22 -11.41 4.65
CA PRO A 78 -9.81 -11.53 3.30
C PRO A 78 -9.86 -10.21 2.55
N VAL A 79 -10.08 -9.10 3.24
CA VAL A 79 -10.10 -7.78 2.60
C VAL A 79 -8.73 -7.47 1.99
N PHE A 80 -7.64 -7.78 2.71
CA PHE A 80 -6.30 -7.59 2.21
C PHE A 80 -6.07 -8.39 0.93
N LEU A 81 -6.41 -9.67 0.96
CA LEU A 81 -6.19 -10.56 -0.17
C LEU A 81 -6.99 -10.11 -1.40
N GLU A 82 -8.22 -9.69 -1.20
CA GLU A 82 -9.07 -9.25 -2.30
C GLU A 82 -8.53 -7.95 -2.92
N LEU A 83 -8.11 -7.00 -2.10
CA LEU A 83 -7.51 -5.75 -2.59
C LEU A 83 -6.23 -6.01 -3.35
N GLU A 84 -5.37 -6.86 -2.81
CA GLU A 84 -4.11 -7.18 -3.45
C GLU A 84 -4.35 -7.75 -4.85
N LYS A 85 -5.29 -8.66 -4.95
CA LYS A 85 -5.66 -9.29 -6.20
C LYS A 85 -6.21 -8.27 -7.20
N GLN A 86 -7.08 -7.40 -6.74
CA GLN A 86 -7.69 -6.38 -7.59
C GLN A 86 -6.66 -5.38 -8.10
N ILE A 87 -5.79 -4.91 -7.22
CA ILE A 87 -4.74 -3.95 -7.60
C ILE A 87 -3.78 -4.59 -8.60
N TRP A 88 -3.38 -5.83 -8.36
CA TRP A 88 -2.53 -6.57 -9.30
C TRP A 88 -3.17 -6.64 -10.69
N HIS A 89 -4.46 -6.94 -10.73
CA HIS A 89 -5.18 -7.02 -12.00
C HIS A 89 -5.14 -5.68 -12.73
N ASP A 90 -5.38 -4.60 -12.02
CA ASP A 90 -5.38 -3.27 -12.61
C ASP A 90 -3.99 -2.84 -13.09
N ILE A 91 -2.95 -3.25 -12.36
CA ILE A 91 -1.58 -2.98 -12.78
C ILE A 91 -1.22 -3.76 -14.04
N LYS A 92 -1.65 -5.01 -14.13
CA LYS A 92 -1.40 -5.82 -15.33
C LYS A 92 -2.04 -5.21 -16.56
N ASP A 93 -3.26 -4.71 -16.42
CA ASP A 93 -3.94 -4.03 -17.52
C ASP A 93 -3.14 -2.82 -18.00
N GLU A 94 -2.60 -2.05 -17.05
CA GLU A 94 -1.78 -0.90 -17.40
C GLU A 94 -0.54 -1.31 -18.19
N LEU A 95 0.13 -2.37 -17.75
CA LEU A 95 1.32 -2.86 -18.43
C LEU A 95 1.00 -3.38 -19.83
N GLN A 96 -0.11 -4.05 -20.00
CA GLN A 96 -0.52 -4.57 -21.29
C GLN A 96 -0.88 -3.47 -22.28
N GLU A 97 -1.46 -2.39 -21.79
CA GLU A 97 -1.81 -1.26 -22.62
C GLU A 97 -0.59 -0.57 -23.23
N GLU A 98 0.56 -0.71 -22.61
CA GLU A 98 1.79 -0.10 -23.09
C GLU A 98 2.53 -0.94 -24.11
N VAL A 99 2.10 -2.17 -24.30
CA VAL A 99 2.66 -3.06 -25.32
C VAL A 99 1.94 -2.86 -26.63
#